data_9d821e1fd0ee5f94209b2d14396a64b4
#
_entry.id   9d821e1fd0ee5f94209b2d14396a64b4
#
_cell.length_a   1.000
_cell.length_b   1.000
_cell.length_c   1.000
_cell.angle_alpha   90.00
_cell.angle_beta   90.00
_cell.angle_gamma   90.00
#
_symmetry.space_group_name_H-M   'P 1'
#
loop_
_entity.id
_entity.type
_entity.pdbx_description
1 polymer ?
#
loop_
_entity_poly.entity_id
_entity_poly.type
_entity_poly.pdbx_seq_one_letter_code
_entity_poly.pdbx_strand_id
1 'polypeptide(L)'
;MEEKVVKILNEMSEYLSITQMKKLQEVILKVCAEKKTDKVEISNTDFLKMFLDAKKIEGCSERTIQYYKVTVEHLLSHIETSVRKITTEEIRTYLAEYQKNNKCSNVTVDNIRRNISSFFSWLEEEDYILKSPMKRIHKIKTKTVIKSVITDEGIEQLRDNCKEIRDLAIIDLLYSTGIRVGELVNLNVDDIDLEGRECIVYGKGDKERRVYFDAKAKVHLKKYIDHRKDNNSALFVTLDAPHDKLKISGVEIRLRELGRRIDLERIHPHKFRRTMATRAIDKGMPIEQVQKILGHSQIDTTMQYAMVNQNNVKTSHQKFMS
;
A
#
# COMPACT_ATOMS: atom_id res chain seq x y z
N MET A 1 -27.48 -36.97 18.73
CA MET A 1 -26.01 -36.94 18.78
C MET A 1 -25.42 -38.34 18.62
N GLU A 2 -25.92 -39.31 19.34
CA GLU A 2 -25.47 -40.73 19.27
C GLU A 2 -25.59 -41.34 17.91
N GLU A 3 -26.72 -41.19 17.18
CA GLU A 3 -26.89 -41.71 15.83
C GLU A 3 -25.82 -41.22 14.82
N LYS A 4 -25.42 -39.94 14.93
CA LYS A 4 -24.38 -39.39 14.06
C LYS A 4 -23.00 -39.96 14.37
N VAL A 5 -22.71 -40.18 15.65
CA VAL A 5 -21.44 -40.81 16.09
C VAL A 5 -21.36 -42.24 15.64
N VAL A 6 -22.45 -43.01 15.80
CA VAL A 6 -22.53 -44.38 15.33
C VAL A 6 -22.35 -44.46 13.80
N LYS A 7 -22.99 -43.54 13.06
CA LYS A 7 -22.84 -43.48 11.59
C LYS A 7 -21.39 -43.21 11.17
N ILE A 8 -20.71 -42.24 11.81
CA ILE A 8 -19.28 -41.94 11.55
C ILE A 8 -18.40 -43.15 11.84
N LEU A 9 -18.63 -43.82 12.99
CA LEU A 9 -17.84 -44.98 13.37
C LEU A 9 -18.06 -46.16 12.37
N ASN A 10 -19.29 -46.37 11.93
CA ASN A 10 -19.59 -47.41 10.95
C ASN A 10 -18.96 -47.12 9.57
N GLU A 11 -19.03 -45.88 9.08
CA GLU A 11 -18.40 -45.51 7.81
C GLU A 11 -16.87 -45.58 7.87
N MET A 12 -16.27 -45.28 9.01
CA MET A 12 -14.82 -45.31 9.20
C MET A 12 -14.27 -46.71 9.49
N SER A 13 -15.12 -47.69 9.84
CA SER A 13 -14.72 -49.06 10.15
C SER A 13 -14.12 -49.80 8.96
N GLU A 14 -14.47 -49.40 7.74
CA GLU A 14 -13.94 -50.01 6.50
C GLU A 14 -12.50 -49.50 6.18
N TYR A 15 -12.09 -48.39 6.77
CA TYR A 15 -10.84 -47.72 6.44
C TYR A 15 -9.79 -47.73 7.58
N LEU A 16 -10.21 -48.02 8.81
CA LEU A 16 -9.35 -47.93 10.00
C LEU A 16 -9.16 -49.30 10.66
N SER A 17 -7.96 -49.56 11.14
CA SER A 17 -7.67 -50.71 11.99
C SER A 17 -8.40 -50.62 13.34
N ILE A 18 -8.58 -51.73 14.00
CA ILE A 18 -9.23 -51.83 15.32
C ILE A 18 -8.62 -50.85 16.33
N THR A 19 -7.30 -50.70 16.34
CA THR A 19 -6.57 -49.76 17.22
C THR A 19 -6.88 -48.30 16.90
N GLN A 20 -6.95 -47.95 15.62
CA GLN A 20 -7.31 -46.62 15.15
C GLN A 20 -8.78 -46.29 15.42
N MET A 21 -9.67 -47.30 15.27
CA MET A 21 -11.09 -47.16 15.60
C MET A 21 -11.31 -46.88 17.10
N LYS A 22 -10.60 -47.59 17.98
CA LYS A 22 -10.64 -47.30 19.42
C LYS A 22 -10.20 -45.87 19.73
N LYS A 23 -9.10 -45.44 19.11
CA LYS A 23 -8.62 -44.04 19.25
C LYS A 23 -9.60 -43.02 18.74
N LEU A 24 -10.20 -43.25 17.57
CA LEU A 24 -11.25 -42.38 17.00
C LEU A 24 -12.45 -42.29 17.95
N GLN A 25 -12.91 -43.45 18.50
CA GLN A 25 -14.01 -43.51 19.45
C GLN A 25 -13.71 -42.71 20.73
N GLU A 26 -12.50 -42.87 21.31
CA GLU A 26 -12.04 -42.09 22.47
C GLU A 26 -12.08 -40.58 22.19
N VAL A 27 -11.54 -40.14 21.03
CA VAL A 27 -11.55 -38.72 20.63
C VAL A 27 -12.96 -38.19 20.44
N ILE A 28 -13.85 -38.94 19.77
CA ILE A 28 -15.24 -38.52 19.58
C ILE A 28 -15.96 -38.40 20.93
N LEU A 29 -15.79 -39.41 21.82
CA LEU A 29 -16.40 -39.38 23.15
C LEU A 29 -15.90 -38.20 23.97
N LYS A 30 -14.58 -37.91 23.92
CA LYS A 30 -13.99 -36.75 24.59
C LYS A 30 -14.54 -35.46 24.10
N VAL A 31 -14.59 -35.24 22.77
CA VAL A 31 -15.13 -34.05 22.14
C VAL A 31 -16.65 -33.88 22.38
N CYS A 32 -17.40 -35.00 22.40
CA CYS A 32 -18.83 -34.97 22.70
C CYS A 32 -19.13 -34.83 24.20
N ALA A 33 -18.23 -35.29 25.08
CA ALA A 33 -18.35 -35.16 26.53
C ALA A 33 -17.88 -33.79 27.07
N GLU A 34 -17.07 -33.08 26.32
CA GLU A 34 -16.83 -31.67 26.59
C GLU A 34 -18.17 -30.97 26.49
N LYS A 35 -18.84 -30.82 27.66
CA LYS A 35 -20.08 -30.10 27.80
C LYS A 35 -19.98 -28.83 26.98
N LYS A 36 -21.05 -28.46 26.29
CA LYS A 36 -21.33 -27.10 25.89
C LYS A 36 -21.20 -26.20 27.13
N THR A 37 -19.97 -25.84 27.50
CA THR A 37 -19.77 -24.57 28.15
C THR A 37 -20.44 -23.59 27.20
N ASP A 38 -21.34 -22.77 27.68
CA ASP A 38 -21.93 -21.68 26.93
C ASP A 38 -20.81 -20.93 26.20
N LYS A 39 -20.48 -21.41 24.99
CA LYS A 39 -19.60 -20.66 24.10
C LYS A 39 -20.42 -19.46 23.75
N VAL A 40 -20.13 -18.35 24.43
CA VAL A 40 -20.60 -17.03 24.02
C VAL A 40 -20.45 -17.01 22.51
N GLU A 41 -21.56 -16.94 21.81
CA GLU A 41 -21.55 -16.99 20.34
C GLU A 41 -20.90 -15.70 19.88
N ILE A 42 -19.60 -15.79 19.57
CA ILE A 42 -18.80 -14.63 19.14
C ILE A 42 -19.45 -14.08 17.89
N SER A 43 -19.86 -12.83 17.94
CA SER A 43 -20.49 -12.16 16.81
C SER A 43 -19.47 -11.86 15.69
N ASN A 44 -19.97 -11.63 14.47
CA ASN A 44 -19.13 -11.21 13.36
C ASN A 44 -18.36 -9.91 13.66
N THR A 45 -18.97 -9.00 14.41
CA THR A 45 -18.37 -7.74 14.86
C THR A 45 -17.25 -7.94 15.87
N ASP A 46 -17.41 -8.92 16.78
CA ASP A 46 -16.37 -9.26 17.75
C ASP A 46 -15.16 -9.91 17.06
N PHE A 47 -15.38 -10.80 16.09
CA PHE A 47 -14.29 -11.34 15.28
C PHE A 47 -13.51 -10.25 14.53
N LEU A 48 -14.22 -9.27 13.96
CA LEU A 48 -13.56 -8.15 13.32
C LEU A 48 -12.73 -7.34 14.33
N LYS A 49 -13.29 -7.04 15.51
CA LYS A 49 -12.56 -6.31 16.54
C LYS A 49 -11.28 -7.04 16.96
N MET A 50 -11.38 -8.33 17.26
CA MET A 50 -10.22 -9.18 17.64
C MET A 50 -9.15 -9.19 16.54
N PHE A 51 -9.55 -9.32 15.27
CA PHE A 51 -8.64 -9.23 14.14
C PHE A 51 -7.91 -7.89 14.08
N LEU A 52 -8.64 -6.77 14.23
CA LEU A 52 -8.03 -5.44 14.18
C LEU A 52 -7.07 -5.21 15.35
N ASP A 53 -7.41 -5.70 16.54
CA ASP A 53 -6.55 -5.64 17.72
C ASP A 53 -5.27 -6.47 17.50
N ALA A 54 -5.37 -7.68 16.94
CA ALA A 54 -4.23 -8.50 16.55
C ALA A 54 -3.31 -7.76 15.54
N LYS A 55 -3.90 -7.18 14.50
CA LYS A 55 -3.13 -6.41 13.49
C LYS A 55 -2.48 -5.15 14.06
N LYS A 56 -3.06 -4.56 15.10
CA LYS A 56 -2.46 -3.44 15.83
C LYS A 56 -1.21 -3.88 16.61
N ILE A 57 -1.29 -5.02 17.31
CA ILE A 57 -0.15 -5.63 18.03
C ILE A 57 0.96 -6.02 17.05
N GLU A 58 0.62 -6.51 15.84
CA GLU A 58 1.58 -6.80 14.77
C GLU A 58 2.28 -5.53 14.19
N GLY A 59 1.93 -4.33 14.66
CA GLY A 59 2.55 -3.07 14.22
C GLY A 59 1.99 -2.50 12.92
N CYS A 60 0.79 -2.90 12.50
CA CYS A 60 0.13 -2.29 11.36
C CYS A 60 -0.19 -0.81 11.63
N SER A 61 0.03 0.05 10.61
CA SER A 61 -0.32 1.47 10.72
C SER A 61 -1.85 1.66 10.88
N GLU A 62 -2.27 2.73 11.57
CA GLU A 62 -3.68 3.10 11.73
C GLU A 62 -4.42 3.15 10.38
N ARG A 63 -3.77 3.66 9.33
CA ARG A 63 -4.34 3.69 7.98
C ARG A 63 -4.58 2.28 7.42
N THR A 64 -3.70 1.34 7.69
CA THR A 64 -3.86 -0.07 7.27
C THR A 64 -4.99 -0.73 8.04
N ILE A 65 -5.06 -0.49 9.35
CA ILE A 65 -6.14 -1.00 10.22
C ILE A 65 -7.49 -0.47 9.76
N GLN A 66 -7.59 0.83 9.48
CA GLN A 66 -8.83 1.43 8.96
C GLN A 66 -9.22 0.82 7.60
N TYR A 67 -8.26 0.49 6.75
CA TYR A 67 -8.55 -0.14 5.46
C TYR A 67 -9.04 -1.58 5.62
N TYR A 68 -8.45 -2.35 6.54
CA TYR A 68 -8.97 -3.67 6.92
C TYR A 68 -10.40 -3.54 7.47
N LYS A 69 -10.61 -2.63 8.43
CA LYS A 69 -11.90 -2.40 9.06
C LYS A 69 -12.99 -2.17 8.02
N VAL A 70 -12.85 -1.13 7.21
CA VAL A 70 -13.85 -0.76 6.18
C VAL A 70 -14.11 -1.91 5.20
N THR A 71 -13.05 -2.61 4.78
CA THR A 71 -13.20 -3.72 3.82
C THR A 71 -13.98 -4.90 4.41
N VAL A 72 -13.66 -5.30 5.65
CA VAL A 72 -14.32 -6.44 6.29
C VAL A 72 -15.72 -6.07 6.76
N GLU A 73 -15.95 -4.87 7.30
CA GLU A 73 -17.29 -4.37 7.64
C GLU A 73 -18.22 -4.42 6.43
N HIS A 74 -17.74 -3.97 5.28
CA HIS A 74 -18.53 -3.99 4.04
C HIS A 74 -18.85 -5.43 3.59
N LEU A 75 -17.92 -6.37 3.73
CA LEU A 75 -18.17 -7.78 3.46
C LEU A 75 -19.24 -8.32 4.40
N LEU A 76 -19.10 -8.10 5.71
CA LEU A 76 -20.00 -8.63 6.76
C LEU A 76 -21.40 -8.01 6.71
N SER A 77 -21.53 -6.77 6.23
CA SER A 77 -22.83 -6.14 6.00
C SER A 77 -23.56 -6.69 4.76
N HIS A 78 -22.80 -7.25 3.81
CA HIS A 78 -23.37 -7.85 2.59
C HIS A 78 -23.72 -9.33 2.76
N ILE A 79 -22.94 -10.05 3.59
CA ILE A 79 -23.14 -11.48 3.87
C ILE A 79 -23.59 -11.60 5.33
N GLU A 80 -24.89 -11.81 5.56
CA GLU A 80 -25.48 -11.91 6.90
C GLU A 80 -25.13 -13.20 7.67
N THR A 81 -24.45 -14.12 6.98
CA THR A 81 -24.04 -15.41 7.55
C THR A 81 -22.90 -15.24 8.55
N SER A 82 -22.86 -16.09 9.59
CA SER A 82 -21.71 -16.14 10.51
C SER A 82 -20.40 -16.39 9.75
N VAL A 83 -19.33 -15.65 10.09
CA VAL A 83 -18.00 -15.79 9.46
C VAL A 83 -17.49 -17.24 9.41
N ARG A 84 -17.92 -18.06 10.38
CA ARG A 84 -17.57 -19.50 10.44
C ARG A 84 -18.22 -20.34 9.34
N LYS A 85 -19.26 -19.83 8.70
CA LYS A 85 -20.05 -20.55 7.68
C LYS A 85 -19.91 -19.94 6.29
N ILE A 86 -19.26 -18.79 6.16
CA ILE A 86 -19.07 -18.13 4.87
C ILE A 86 -18.30 -19.04 3.91
N THR A 87 -18.86 -19.23 2.73
CA THR A 87 -18.32 -20.09 1.68
C THR A 87 -17.49 -19.32 0.67
N THR A 88 -16.67 -20.07 -0.08
CA THR A 88 -15.90 -19.50 -1.20
C THR A 88 -16.81 -18.86 -2.26
N GLU A 89 -18.00 -19.43 -2.49
CA GLU A 89 -18.94 -18.93 -3.51
C GLU A 89 -19.59 -17.60 -3.09
N GLU A 90 -19.98 -17.46 -1.84
CA GLU A 90 -20.51 -16.19 -1.33
C GLU A 90 -19.50 -15.06 -1.48
N ILE A 91 -18.20 -15.32 -1.19
CA ILE A 91 -17.15 -14.32 -1.38
C ILE A 91 -16.91 -13.99 -2.86
N ARG A 92 -16.96 -14.98 -3.76
CA ARG A 92 -16.87 -14.75 -5.21
C ARG A 92 -18.00 -13.86 -5.71
N THR A 93 -19.22 -14.17 -5.31
CA THR A 93 -20.40 -13.37 -5.63
C THR A 93 -20.25 -11.93 -5.12
N TYR A 94 -19.88 -11.78 -3.85
CA TYR A 94 -19.61 -10.47 -3.27
C TYR A 94 -18.58 -9.65 -4.05
N LEU A 95 -17.42 -10.24 -4.41
CA LEU A 95 -16.38 -9.54 -5.16
C LEU A 95 -16.85 -9.13 -6.57
N ALA A 96 -17.63 -9.98 -7.24
CA ALA A 96 -18.19 -9.70 -8.56
C ALA A 96 -19.24 -8.57 -8.50
N GLU A 97 -20.14 -8.61 -7.53
CA GLU A 97 -21.14 -7.57 -7.31
C GLU A 97 -20.52 -6.25 -6.89
N TYR A 98 -19.53 -6.30 -5.98
CA TYR A 98 -18.78 -5.10 -5.58
C TYR A 98 -18.14 -4.42 -6.80
N GLN A 99 -17.50 -5.20 -7.68
CA GLN A 99 -16.90 -4.67 -8.90
C GLN A 99 -17.92 -4.01 -9.81
N LYS A 100 -19.06 -4.68 -10.02
CA LYS A 100 -20.14 -4.21 -10.90
C LYS A 100 -20.77 -2.92 -10.36
N ASN A 101 -21.15 -2.92 -9.08
CA ASN A 101 -21.87 -1.81 -8.45
C ASN A 101 -21.01 -0.56 -8.31
N ASN A 102 -19.73 -0.72 -7.96
CA ASN A 102 -18.79 0.39 -7.78
C ASN A 102 -18.00 0.74 -9.04
N LYS A 103 -18.20 0.03 -10.16
CA LYS A 103 -17.47 0.21 -11.42
C LYS A 103 -15.95 0.30 -11.22
N CYS A 104 -15.41 -0.48 -10.29
CA CYS A 104 -14.02 -0.37 -9.89
C CYS A 104 -13.09 -1.29 -10.70
N SER A 105 -11.80 -0.96 -10.70
CA SER A 105 -10.78 -1.70 -11.45
C SER A 105 -10.47 -3.06 -10.82
N ASN A 106 -9.93 -3.99 -11.62
CA ASN A 106 -9.40 -5.26 -11.13
C ASN A 106 -8.35 -5.08 -10.01
N VAL A 107 -7.56 -4.01 -10.05
CA VAL A 107 -6.58 -3.68 -9.00
C VAL A 107 -7.29 -3.39 -7.67
N THR A 108 -8.39 -2.66 -7.71
CA THR A 108 -9.19 -2.34 -6.52
C THR A 108 -9.79 -3.63 -5.93
N VAL A 109 -10.38 -4.47 -6.78
CA VAL A 109 -10.98 -5.75 -6.34
C VAL A 109 -9.90 -6.68 -5.77
N ASP A 110 -8.71 -6.76 -6.37
CA ASP A 110 -7.60 -7.56 -5.82
C ASP A 110 -7.09 -7.03 -4.47
N ASN A 111 -7.12 -5.72 -4.24
CA ASN A 111 -6.80 -5.16 -2.93
C ASN A 111 -7.85 -5.57 -1.88
N ILE A 112 -9.15 -5.49 -2.20
CA ILE A 112 -10.24 -5.94 -1.33
C ILE A 112 -10.09 -7.44 -1.05
N ARG A 113 -9.86 -8.27 -2.09
CA ARG A 113 -9.60 -9.70 -1.94
C ARG A 113 -8.44 -9.98 -0.97
N ARG A 114 -7.34 -9.22 -1.04
CA ARG A 114 -6.19 -9.37 -0.13
C ARG A 114 -6.55 -9.06 1.32
N ASN A 115 -7.33 -8.02 1.56
CA ASN A 115 -7.76 -7.68 2.91
C ASN A 115 -8.68 -8.75 3.48
N ILE A 116 -9.65 -9.23 2.70
CA ILE A 116 -10.53 -10.33 3.09
C ILE A 116 -9.71 -11.61 3.34
N SER A 117 -8.72 -11.90 2.48
CA SER A 117 -7.83 -13.04 2.66
C SER A 117 -7.05 -12.96 3.98
N SER A 118 -6.56 -11.77 4.35
CA SER A 118 -5.88 -11.57 5.63
C SER A 118 -6.78 -11.86 6.83
N PHE A 119 -8.04 -11.43 6.77
CA PHE A 119 -9.03 -11.70 7.82
C PHE A 119 -9.32 -13.21 7.97
N PHE A 120 -9.62 -13.90 6.86
CA PHE A 120 -9.92 -15.33 6.91
C PHE A 120 -8.69 -16.19 7.20
N SER A 121 -7.48 -15.75 6.84
CA SER A 121 -6.25 -16.44 7.23
C SER A 121 -6.03 -16.34 8.74
N TRP A 122 -6.25 -15.15 9.32
CA TRP A 122 -6.20 -14.98 10.77
C TRP A 122 -7.24 -15.86 11.50
N LEU A 123 -8.49 -15.94 11.00
CA LEU A 123 -9.51 -16.83 11.58
C LEU A 123 -9.10 -18.31 11.53
N GLU A 124 -8.38 -18.73 10.48
CA GLU A 124 -7.85 -20.10 10.37
C GLU A 124 -6.66 -20.31 11.30
N GLU A 125 -5.76 -19.35 11.42
CA GLU A 125 -4.57 -19.39 12.31
C GLU A 125 -4.95 -19.43 13.80
N GLU A 126 -6.08 -18.78 14.16
CA GLU A 126 -6.63 -18.78 15.52
C GLU A 126 -7.64 -19.92 15.77
N ASP A 127 -7.72 -20.90 14.88
CA ASP A 127 -8.61 -22.07 14.97
C ASP A 127 -10.12 -21.75 15.06
N TYR A 128 -10.54 -20.53 14.65
CA TYR A 128 -11.96 -20.19 14.61
C TYR A 128 -12.69 -20.83 13.43
N ILE A 129 -11.95 -21.15 12.36
CA ILE A 129 -12.42 -21.90 11.18
C ILE A 129 -11.37 -22.95 10.80
N LEU A 130 -11.84 -24.12 10.32
CA LEU A 130 -10.95 -25.22 9.91
C LEU A 130 -10.14 -24.89 8.66
N LYS A 131 -10.73 -24.12 7.73
CA LYS A 131 -10.13 -23.80 6.44
C LYS A 131 -10.66 -22.49 5.91
N SER A 132 -9.76 -21.59 5.52
CA SER A 132 -10.11 -20.33 4.91
C SER A 132 -10.83 -20.51 3.56
N PRO A 133 -12.00 -19.90 3.38
CA PRO A 133 -12.71 -19.92 2.08
C PRO A 133 -11.93 -19.18 0.99
N MET A 134 -10.94 -18.35 1.36
CA MET A 134 -10.12 -17.59 0.44
C MET A 134 -9.04 -18.42 -0.27
N LYS A 135 -8.72 -19.64 0.20
CA LYS A 135 -7.67 -20.48 -0.40
C LYS A 135 -7.90 -20.82 -1.88
N ARG A 136 -9.15 -20.82 -2.32
CA ARG A 136 -9.55 -21.08 -3.72
C ARG A 136 -9.79 -19.81 -4.54
N ILE A 137 -9.55 -18.62 -3.97
CA ILE A 137 -9.71 -17.32 -4.65
C ILE A 137 -8.33 -16.75 -4.93
N HIS A 138 -7.84 -16.98 -6.14
CA HIS A 138 -6.51 -16.56 -6.56
C HIS A 138 -6.45 -15.06 -6.89
N LYS A 139 -5.22 -14.54 -7.03
CA LYS A 139 -4.95 -13.18 -7.45
C LYS A 139 -5.66 -12.86 -8.76
N ILE A 140 -6.34 -11.72 -8.78
CA ILE A 140 -7.02 -11.22 -9.98
C ILE A 140 -5.97 -10.69 -10.96
N LYS A 141 -6.02 -11.19 -12.21
CA LYS A 141 -5.11 -10.70 -13.25
C LYS A 141 -5.38 -9.24 -13.57
N THR A 142 -4.36 -8.43 -13.50
CA THR A 142 -4.39 -6.99 -13.86
C THR A 142 -3.48 -6.75 -15.04
N LYS A 143 -3.92 -5.89 -15.97
CA LYS A 143 -3.04 -5.47 -17.06
C LYS A 143 -1.93 -4.60 -16.49
N THR A 144 -0.68 -4.91 -16.83
CA THR A 144 0.44 -4.04 -16.55
C THR A 144 0.40 -2.88 -17.55
N VAL A 145 0.08 -1.69 -17.06
CA VAL A 145 0.07 -0.48 -17.89
C VAL A 145 1.34 0.31 -17.58
N ILE A 146 2.12 0.60 -18.62
CA ILE A 146 3.26 1.51 -18.51
C ILE A 146 2.70 2.90 -18.21
N LYS A 147 2.99 3.39 -17.03
CA LYS A 147 2.49 4.70 -16.59
C LYS A 147 3.41 5.79 -17.13
N SER A 148 2.84 6.84 -17.74
CA SER A 148 3.58 7.98 -18.28
C SER A 148 4.41 8.70 -17.22
N VAL A 149 5.55 9.23 -17.63
CA VAL A 149 6.42 10.17 -16.89
C VAL A 149 6.09 11.62 -17.32
N ILE A 150 6.65 12.60 -16.64
CA ILE A 150 6.59 14.01 -17.07
C ILE A 150 7.78 14.23 -18.00
N THR A 151 7.53 14.82 -19.17
CA THR A 151 8.61 15.17 -20.11
C THR A 151 9.45 16.34 -19.58
N ASP A 152 10.61 16.60 -20.18
CA ASP A 152 11.46 17.73 -19.80
C ASP A 152 10.77 19.06 -20.00
N GLU A 153 10.10 19.21 -21.14
CA GLU A 153 9.29 20.38 -21.46
C GLU A 153 8.14 20.54 -20.45
N GLY A 154 7.51 19.43 -20.04
CA GLY A 154 6.44 19.43 -19.05
C GLY A 154 6.92 19.90 -17.67
N ILE A 155 8.15 19.58 -17.28
CA ILE A 155 8.75 20.10 -16.03
C ILE A 155 9.01 21.60 -16.13
N GLU A 156 9.57 22.09 -17.25
CA GLU A 156 9.81 23.53 -17.44
C GLU A 156 8.46 24.30 -17.50
N GLN A 157 7.46 23.78 -18.19
CA GLN A 157 6.12 24.38 -18.20
C GLN A 157 5.50 24.46 -16.79
N LEU A 158 5.69 23.42 -15.94
CA LEU A 158 5.24 23.47 -14.55
C LEU A 158 5.95 24.58 -13.76
N ARG A 159 7.25 24.76 -13.98
CA ARG A 159 8.05 25.82 -13.33
C ARG A 159 7.60 27.21 -13.76
N ASP A 160 7.48 27.44 -15.07
CA ASP A 160 7.13 28.73 -15.64
C ASP A 160 5.70 29.19 -15.26
N ASN A 161 4.78 28.25 -15.07
CA ASN A 161 3.40 28.53 -14.64
C ASN A 161 3.20 28.50 -13.12
N CYS A 162 4.28 28.28 -12.35
CA CYS A 162 4.23 28.27 -10.89
C CYS A 162 4.40 29.68 -10.33
N LYS A 163 3.30 30.28 -9.84
CA LYS A 163 3.31 31.64 -9.28
C LYS A 163 3.88 31.68 -7.85
N GLU A 164 3.71 30.61 -7.08
CA GLU A 164 4.07 30.56 -5.68
C GLU A 164 5.48 29.97 -5.52
N ILE A 165 6.36 30.71 -4.83
CA ILE A 165 7.74 30.28 -4.56
C ILE A 165 7.76 28.94 -3.79
N ARG A 166 6.82 28.74 -2.85
CA ARG A 166 6.65 27.47 -2.13
C ARG A 166 6.39 26.30 -3.08
N ASP A 167 5.43 26.47 -3.98
CA ASP A 167 4.99 25.40 -4.90
C ASP A 167 6.12 25.06 -5.89
N LEU A 168 6.91 26.06 -6.31
CA LEU A 168 8.10 25.87 -7.14
C LEU A 168 9.17 25.05 -6.38
N ALA A 169 9.42 25.36 -5.12
CA ALA A 169 10.34 24.58 -4.27
C ALA A 169 9.85 23.12 -4.09
N ILE A 170 8.54 22.91 -3.93
CA ILE A 170 7.93 21.57 -3.86
C ILE A 170 8.16 20.78 -5.16
N ILE A 171 7.92 21.41 -6.34
CA ILE A 171 8.12 20.78 -7.64
C ILE A 171 9.56 20.30 -7.78
N ASP A 172 10.51 21.19 -7.51
CA ASP A 172 11.92 20.86 -7.73
C ASP A 172 12.46 19.85 -6.72
N LEU A 173 12.04 19.92 -5.46
CA LEU A 173 12.43 18.93 -4.48
C LEU A 173 11.88 17.54 -4.83
N LEU A 174 10.59 17.45 -5.21
CA LEU A 174 9.99 16.18 -5.64
C LEU A 174 10.67 15.63 -6.90
N TYR A 175 10.96 16.49 -7.86
CA TYR A 175 11.57 16.08 -9.13
C TYR A 175 13.02 15.64 -8.97
N SER A 176 13.79 16.34 -8.15
CA SER A 176 15.20 16.06 -7.93
C SER A 176 15.43 14.82 -7.05
N THR A 177 14.66 14.67 -5.97
CA THR A 177 14.87 13.64 -4.95
C THR A 177 14.01 12.39 -5.16
N GLY A 178 12.84 12.53 -5.77
CA GLY A 178 11.84 11.47 -5.89
C GLY A 178 11.26 10.99 -4.55
N ILE A 179 11.30 11.78 -3.48
CA ILE A 179 10.74 11.43 -2.17
C ILE A 179 9.23 11.23 -2.23
N ARG A 180 8.68 10.49 -1.27
CA ARG A 180 7.24 10.31 -1.13
C ARG A 180 6.61 11.59 -0.59
N VAL A 181 5.35 11.86 -0.98
CA VAL A 181 4.63 13.05 -0.48
C VAL A 181 4.51 13.06 1.05
N GLY A 182 4.37 11.88 1.68
CA GLY A 182 4.36 11.79 3.14
C GLY A 182 5.71 12.15 3.77
N GLU A 183 6.82 11.82 3.12
CA GLU A 183 8.16 12.24 3.54
C GLU A 183 8.34 13.74 3.33
N LEU A 184 7.91 14.29 2.18
CA LEU A 184 7.97 15.72 1.87
C LEU A 184 7.29 16.57 2.94
N VAL A 185 6.04 16.25 3.31
CA VAL A 185 5.28 17.05 4.28
C VAL A 185 5.79 16.91 5.71
N ASN A 186 6.61 15.90 5.99
CA ASN A 186 7.21 15.69 7.31
C ASN A 186 8.61 16.30 7.46
N LEU A 187 9.18 16.85 6.39
CA LEU A 187 10.45 17.56 6.48
C LEU A 187 10.31 18.84 7.32
N ASN A 188 11.29 19.08 8.16
CA ASN A 188 11.52 20.36 8.84
C ASN A 188 12.60 21.16 8.12
N VAL A 189 12.70 22.43 8.43
CA VAL A 189 13.76 23.30 7.86
C VAL A 189 15.15 22.77 8.21
N ASP A 190 15.33 22.29 9.44
CA ASP A 190 16.61 21.76 9.95
C ASP A 190 17.02 20.43 9.32
N ASP A 191 16.10 19.72 8.65
CA ASP A 191 16.41 18.47 7.93
C ASP A 191 17.14 18.74 6.59
N ILE A 192 17.24 20.01 6.17
CA ILE A 192 17.77 20.41 4.86
C ILE A 192 19.20 20.94 5.00
N ASP A 193 20.15 20.21 4.46
CA ASP A 193 21.50 20.71 4.21
C ASP A 193 21.59 21.35 2.81
N LEU A 194 21.46 22.67 2.77
CA LEU A 194 21.56 23.43 1.52
C LEU A 194 22.95 23.36 0.91
N GLU A 195 24.02 23.32 1.71
CA GLU A 195 25.39 23.30 1.21
C GLU A 195 25.74 21.92 0.65
N GLY A 196 25.44 20.85 1.39
CA GLY A 196 25.61 19.48 0.94
C GLY A 196 24.60 19.06 -0.14
N ARG A 197 23.53 19.82 -0.34
CA ARG A 197 22.40 19.52 -1.22
C ARG A 197 21.78 18.16 -0.93
N GLU A 198 21.52 17.93 0.34
CA GLU A 198 20.93 16.68 0.83
C GLU A 198 19.91 16.94 1.91
N CYS A 199 19.05 15.97 2.13
CA CYS A 199 18.15 15.95 3.28
C CYS A 199 17.91 14.53 3.78
N ILE A 200 17.55 14.41 5.04
CA ILE A 200 17.20 13.16 5.69
C ILE A 200 15.69 13.00 5.65
N VAL A 201 15.23 11.86 5.18
CA VAL A 201 13.80 11.54 5.14
C VAL A 201 13.53 10.22 5.86
N TYR A 202 12.39 10.17 6.56
CA TYR A 202 11.94 9.01 7.32
C TYR A 202 10.88 8.23 6.52
N GLY A 203 11.21 6.99 6.20
CA GLY A 203 10.33 6.08 5.47
C GLY A 203 9.41 5.26 6.38
N LYS A 204 8.70 4.29 5.81
CA LYS A 204 7.85 3.37 6.56
C LYS A 204 8.67 2.59 7.60
N GLY A 205 8.24 2.63 8.87
CA GLY A 205 8.92 1.98 10.01
C GLY A 205 10.15 2.75 10.48
N ASP A 206 10.10 4.08 10.43
CA ASP A 206 11.15 5.02 10.88
C ASP A 206 12.54 4.77 10.28
N LYS A 207 12.58 4.14 9.11
CA LYS A 207 13.85 3.95 8.40
C LYS A 207 14.29 5.26 7.80
N GLU A 208 15.36 5.79 8.36
CA GLU A 208 16.06 6.96 7.87
C GLU A 208 16.77 6.66 6.56
N ARG A 209 16.72 7.61 5.61
CA ARG A 209 17.59 7.62 4.45
C ARG A 209 17.93 9.03 4.00
N ARG A 210 19.12 9.16 3.50
CA ARG A 210 19.61 10.41 2.90
C ARG A 210 19.20 10.46 1.43
N VAL A 211 18.71 11.60 0.99
CA VAL A 211 18.37 11.88 -0.40
C VAL A 211 19.05 13.16 -0.85
N TYR A 212 19.31 13.28 -2.15
CA TYR A 212 20.10 14.37 -2.72
C TYR A 212 19.27 15.18 -3.69
N PHE A 213 19.47 16.51 -3.71
CA PHE A 213 18.77 17.39 -4.62
C PHE A 213 19.75 18.22 -5.47
N ASP A 214 19.30 18.64 -6.65
CA ASP A 214 20.11 19.35 -7.61
C ASP A 214 20.24 20.86 -7.29
N ALA A 215 21.02 21.58 -8.10
CA ALA A 215 21.26 23.00 -7.92
C ALA A 215 19.97 23.85 -8.07
N LYS A 216 19.03 23.47 -8.94
CA LYS A 216 17.75 24.17 -9.12
C LYS A 216 16.91 24.06 -7.84
N ALA A 217 16.79 22.87 -7.28
CA ALA A 217 16.08 22.65 -6.02
C ALA A 217 16.74 23.44 -4.86
N LYS A 218 18.07 23.47 -4.76
CA LYS A 218 18.78 24.32 -3.79
C LYS A 218 18.36 25.79 -3.88
N VAL A 219 18.38 26.35 -5.08
CA VAL A 219 18.05 27.77 -5.33
C VAL A 219 16.61 28.07 -4.92
N HIS A 220 15.66 27.24 -5.34
CA HIS A 220 14.25 27.47 -5.06
C HIS A 220 13.88 27.18 -3.60
N LEU A 221 14.49 26.17 -2.96
CA LEU A 221 14.34 25.93 -1.53
C LEU A 221 14.87 27.12 -0.70
N LYS A 222 16.11 27.57 -1.00
CA LYS A 222 16.68 28.73 -0.32
C LYS A 222 15.79 29.97 -0.47
N LYS A 223 15.37 30.27 -1.70
CA LYS A 223 14.47 31.38 -1.99
C LYS A 223 13.15 31.28 -1.20
N TYR A 224 12.57 30.08 -1.10
CA TYR A 224 11.35 29.85 -0.34
C TYR A 224 11.59 30.08 1.17
N ILE A 225 12.63 29.47 1.74
CA ILE A 225 12.96 29.60 3.17
C ILE A 225 13.22 31.06 3.52
N ASP A 226 14.02 31.77 2.73
CA ASP A 226 14.34 33.18 2.95
C ASP A 226 13.12 34.13 2.87
N HIS A 227 12.07 33.74 2.14
CA HIS A 227 10.83 34.54 2.00
C HIS A 227 9.76 34.21 3.04
N ARG A 228 9.94 33.15 3.84
CA ARG A 228 9.01 32.82 4.92
C ARG A 228 9.00 33.89 5.99
N LYS A 229 7.79 34.18 6.51
CA LYS A 229 7.58 35.16 7.59
C LYS A 229 7.01 34.52 8.85
N ASP A 230 7.00 33.20 8.91
CA ASP A 230 6.53 32.41 10.04
C ASP A 230 7.69 31.70 10.74
N ASN A 231 7.45 31.21 11.97
CA ASN A 231 8.43 30.47 12.77
C ASN A 231 8.11 28.97 12.87
N ASN A 232 7.28 28.43 11.96
CA ASN A 232 6.94 27.02 11.99
C ASN A 232 8.15 26.17 11.56
N SER A 233 8.48 25.14 12.33
CA SER A 233 9.60 24.25 12.03
C SER A 233 9.43 23.43 10.77
N ALA A 234 8.17 23.15 10.35
CA ALA A 234 7.90 22.38 9.14
C ALA A 234 8.49 23.08 7.91
N LEU A 235 9.14 22.34 7.00
CA LEU A 235 9.70 22.90 5.78
C LEU A 235 8.62 23.55 4.91
N PHE A 236 7.49 22.90 4.70
CA PHE A 236 6.39 23.43 3.88
C PHE A 236 5.16 23.73 4.72
N VAL A 237 4.69 24.97 4.61
CA VAL A 237 3.52 25.48 5.34
C VAL A 237 2.43 25.98 4.39
N THR A 238 1.22 26.22 4.91
CA THR A 238 0.12 26.85 4.16
C THR A 238 0.49 28.29 3.79
N LEU A 239 -0.10 28.82 2.71
CA LEU A 239 0.17 30.22 2.28
C LEU A 239 -0.53 31.23 3.18
N ASP A 240 -1.68 30.83 3.69
CA ASP A 240 -2.50 31.69 4.55
C ASP A 240 -2.14 31.47 6.03
N ALA A 241 -2.29 32.54 6.83
CA ALA A 241 -2.17 32.45 8.28
C ALA A 241 -3.15 31.40 8.85
N PRO A 242 -2.76 30.63 9.87
CA PRO A 242 -1.57 30.74 10.71
C PRO A 242 -0.30 30.07 10.19
N HIS A 243 -0.19 29.74 8.92
CA HIS A 243 0.95 29.05 8.29
C HIS A 243 1.20 27.66 8.89
N ASP A 244 0.13 26.87 8.94
CA ASP A 244 0.19 25.48 9.43
C ASP A 244 1.02 24.59 8.52
N LYS A 245 1.56 23.51 9.10
CA LYS A 245 2.23 22.43 8.35
C LYS A 245 1.37 21.97 7.19
N LEU A 246 1.94 21.98 5.98
CA LEU A 246 1.24 21.57 4.76
C LEU A 246 0.88 20.09 4.79
N LYS A 247 -0.38 19.75 4.54
CA LYS A 247 -0.87 18.36 4.49
C LYS A 247 -0.66 17.74 3.12
N ILE A 248 -0.63 16.40 3.07
CA ILE A 248 -0.53 15.62 1.81
C ILE A 248 -1.57 16.07 0.79
N SER A 249 -2.84 16.22 1.22
CA SER A 249 -3.93 16.69 0.35
C SER A 249 -3.66 18.07 -0.23
N GLY A 250 -3.06 18.98 0.53
CA GLY A 250 -2.68 20.30 0.06
C GLY A 250 -1.68 20.25 -1.08
N VAL A 251 -0.62 19.44 -0.94
CA VAL A 251 0.37 19.21 -2.01
C VAL A 251 -0.30 18.62 -3.26
N GLU A 252 -1.14 17.58 -3.09
CA GLU A 252 -1.81 16.90 -4.20
C GLU A 252 -2.77 17.83 -4.94
N ILE A 253 -3.53 18.66 -4.23
CA ILE A 253 -4.46 19.65 -4.83
C ILE A 253 -3.66 20.67 -5.67
N ARG A 254 -2.62 21.26 -5.08
CA ARG A 254 -1.79 22.27 -5.78
C ARG A 254 -1.12 21.71 -7.03
N LEU A 255 -0.52 20.54 -6.97
CA LEU A 255 0.09 19.91 -8.14
C LEU A 255 -0.95 19.59 -9.22
N ARG A 256 -2.14 19.15 -8.84
CA ARG A 256 -3.24 18.88 -9.78
C ARG A 256 -3.73 20.16 -10.46
N GLU A 257 -3.87 21.24 -9.70
CA GLU A 257 -4.26 22.55 -10.24
C GLU A 257 -3.23 23.10 -11.22
N LEU A 258 -1.93 23.02 -10.86
CA LEU A 258 -0.84 23.43 -11.76
C LEU A 258 -0.84 22.63 -13.05
N GLY A 259 -0.99 21.30 -12.98
CA GLY A 259 -1.08 20.45 -14.16
C GLY A 259 -2.27 20.81 -15.05
N ARG A 260 -3.43 21.11 -14.47
CA ARG A 260 -4.63 21.51 -15.24
C ARG A 260 -4.45 22.84 -16.00
N ARG A 261 -3.71 23.79 -15.42
CA ARG A 261 -3.47 25.10 -16.06
C ARG A 261 -2.65 25.01 -17.34
N ILE A 262 -1.90 23.92 -17.51
CA ILE A 262 -1.00 23.71 -18.65
C ILE A 262 -1.35 22.43 -19.42
N ASP A 263 -2.58 21.96 -19.31
CA ASP A 263 -3.11 20.75 -19.96
C ASP A 263 -2.28 19.48 -19.77
N LEU A 264 -1.48 19.43 -18.71
CA LEU A 264 -0.76 18.22 -18.33
C LEU A 264 -1.63 17.28 -17.52
N GLU A 265 -1.87 16.08 -18.08
CA GLU A 265 -2.68 15.07 -17.42
C GLU A 265 -2.12 14.64 -16.05
N ARG A 266 -2.99 14.69 -15.04
CA ARG A 266 -2.83 14.05 -13.74
C ARG A 266 -1.47 14.22 -13.09
N ILE A 267 -1.04 15.46 -12.87
CA ILE A 267 0.17 15.75 -12.09
C ILE A 267 -0.10 15.44 -10.62
N HIS A 268 0.74 14.58 -10.04
CA HIS A 268 0.68 14.17 -8.63
C HIS A 268 2.07 13.70 -8.15
N PRO A 269 2.37 13.66 -6.84
CA PRO A 269 3.70 13.39 -6.31
C PRO A 269 4.34 12.09 -6.84
N HIS A 270 3.58 11.00 -6.96
CA HIS A 270 4.11 9.75 -7.49
C HIS A 270 4.53 9.82 -8.97
N LYS A 271 3.98 10.78 -9.74
CA LYS A 271 4.42 10.99 -11.13
C LYS A 271 5.81 11.61 -11.16
N PHE A 272 6.12 12.55 -10.25
CA PHE A 272 7.49 13.09 -10.08
C PHE A 272 8.50 12.01 -9.69
N ARG A 273 8.16 11.21 -8.68
CA ARG A 273 9.02 10.12 -8.23
C ARG A 273 9.34 9.12 -9.36
N ARG A 274 8.34 8.77 -10.16
CA ARG A 274 8.53 7.91 -11.34
C ARG A 274 9.41 8.59 -12.37
N THR A 275 9.16 9.86 -12.66
CA THR A 275 9.95 10.65 -13.62
C THR A 275 11.41 10.70 -13.20
N MET A 276 11.71 10.99 -11.93
CA MET A 276 13.06 10.98 -11.40
C MET A 276 13.73 9.62 -11.59
N ALA A 277 13.04 8.54 -11.19
CA ALA A 277 13.57 7.18 -11.27
C ALA A 277 13.88 6.77 -12.71
N THR A 278 12.93 6.98 -13.64
CA THR A 278 13.12 6.68 -15.06
C THR A 278 14.30 7.46 -15.63
N ARG A 279 14.37 8.77 -15.36
CA ARG A 279 15.48 9.61 -15.86
C ARG A 279 16.83 9.25 -15.26
N ALA A 280 16.89 8.89 -13.99
CA ALA A 280 18.13 8.43 -13.37
C ALA A 280 18.66 7.19 -14.07
N ILE A 281 17.78 6.22 -14.35
CA ILE A 281 18.11 4.99 -15.09
C ILE A 281 18.50 5.33 -16.54
N ASP A 282 17.77 6.20 -17.22
CA ASP A 282 18.05 6.62 -18.60
C ASP A 282 19.40 7.34 -18.73
N LYS A 283 19.81 8.05 -17.67
CA LYS A 283 21.15 8.69 -17.58
C LYS A 283 22.26 7.72 -17.15
N GLY A 284 21.95 6.45 -16.95
CA GLY A 284 22.92 5.39 -16.63
C GLY A 284 23.18 5.17 -15.14
N MET A 285 22.36 5.71 -14.24
CA MET A 285 22.46 5.39 -12.82
C MET A 285 22.11 3.91 -12.58
N PRO A 286 22.95 3.12 -11.89
CA PRO A 286 22.65 1.74 -11.55
C PRO A 286 21.34 1.61 -10.80
N ILE A 287 20.55 0.58 -11.12
CA ILE A 287 19.20 0.40 -10.58
C ILE A 287 19.20 0.22 -9.07
N GLU A 288 20.26 -0.36 -8.51
CA GLU A 288 20.44 -0.56 -7.06
C GLU A 288 20.63 0.81 -6.35
N GLN A 289 21.28 1.76 -7.00
CA GLN A 289 21.43 3.13 -6.46
C GLN A 289 20.09 3.85 -6.50
N VAL A 290 19.33 3.72 -7.60
CA VAL A 290 17.97 4.27 -7.71
C VAL A 290 17.07 3.63 -6.65
N GLN A 291 17.15 2.33 -6.44
CA GLN A 291 16.42 1.62 -5.38
C GLN A 291 16.72 2.21 -4.00
N LYS A 292 18.00 2.43 -3.70
CA LYS A 292 18.46 2.99 -2.42
C LYS A 292 17.94 4.42 -2.21
N ILE A 293 18.07 5.29 -3.21
CA ILE A 293 17.55 6.67 -3.16
C ILE A 293 16.04 6.66 -2.92
N LEU A 294 15.31 5.82 -3.63
CA LEU A 294 13.87 5.71 -3.48
C LEU A 294 13.44 5.03 -2.17
N GLY A 295 14.30 4.25 -1.52
CA GLY A 295 13.96 3.46 -0.34
C GLY A 295 12.91 2.38 -0.65
N HIS A 296 13.12 1.62 -1.73
CA HIS A 296 12.33 0.44 -2.05
C HIS A 296 12.94 -0.79 -1.38
N SER A 297 12.15 -1.51 -0.59
CA SER A 297 12.59 -2.75 0.05
C SER A 297 12.81 -3.89 -0.94
N GLN A 298 12.11 -3.86 -2.09
CA GLN A 298 12.19 -4.87 -3.15
C GLN A 298 12.59 -4.21 -4.47
N ILE A 299 13.55 -4.82 -5.16
CA ILE A 299 14.08 -4.31 -6.44
C ILE A 299 13.01 -4.31 -7.54
N ASP A 300 12.06 -5.27 -7.51
CA ASP A 300 10.96 -5.38 -8.47
C ASP A 300 10.14 -4.08 -8.58
N THR A 301 10.02 -3.33 -7.47
CA THR A 301 9.35 -2.04 -7.47
C THR A 301 10.12 -0.99 -8.28
N THR A 302 11.45 -1.09 -8.34
CA THR A 302 12.32 -0.19 -9.11
C THR A 302 12.43 -0.65 -10.56
N MET A 303 12.44 -1.96 -10.81
CA MET A 303 12.47 -2.54 -12.16
C MET A 303 11.32 -2.06 -13.05
N GLN A 304 10.17 -1.72 -12.48
CA GLN A 304 9.04 -1.14 -13.23
C GLN A 304 9.41 0.17 -13.95
N TYR A 305 10.43 0.88 -13.49
CA TYR A 305 10.92 2.11 -14.13
C TYR A 305 11.93 1.82 -15.24
N ALA A 306 12.69 0.74 -15.13
CA ALA A 306 13.65 0.32 -16.14
C ALA A 306 12.98 -0.25 -17.41
N MET A 307 11.76 -0.79 -17.29
CA MET A 307 11.01 -1.38 -18.42
C MET A 307 10.48 -0.35 -19.43
N VAL A 308 10.64 0.95 -19.16
CA VAL A 308 10.00 2.02 -19.94
C VAL A 308 10.74 2.30 -21.26
N ASN A 309 12.02 1.92 -21.41
CA ASN A 309 12.80 2.37 -22.57
C ASN A 309 13.71 1.28 -23.18
N GLN A 310 13.25 0.66 -24.29
CA GLN A 310 14.07 -0.28 -25.07
C GLN A 310 15.31 0.37 -25.71
N ASN A 311 15.30 1.69 -25.91
CA ASN A 311 16.46 2.41 -26.47
C ASN A 311 17.67 2.33 -25.52
N ASN A 312 17.46 2.23 -24.21
CA ASN A 312 18.54 2.10 -23.24
C ASN A 312 19.28 0.78 -23.37
N VAL A 313 18.61 -0.31 -23.73
CA VAL A 313 19.26 -1.61 -23.97
C VAL A 313 20.21 -1.50 -25.16
N LYS A 314 19.79 -0.88 -26.26
CA LYS A 314 20.63 -0.68 -27.46
C LYS A 314 21.84 0.21 -27.16
N THR A 315 21.62 1.34 -26.48
CA THR A 315 22.70 2.27 -26.11
C THR A 315 23.69 1.62 -25.13
N SER A 316 23.20 0.88 -24.14
CA SER A 316 24.07 0.14 -23.23
C SER A 316 24.83 -0.95 -23.93
N HIS A 317 24.19 -1.73 -24.81
CA HIS A 317 24.89 -2.73 -25.63
C HIS A 317 26.01 -2.10 -26.44
N GLN A 318 25.74 -1.00 -27.16
CA GLN A 318 26.76 -0.29 -27.93
C GLN A 318 27.90 0.24 -27.05
N LYS A 319 27.61 0.71 -25.83
CA LYS A 319 28.63 1.28 -24.92
C LYS A 319 29.52 0.22 -24.29
N PHE A 320 29.00 -0.97 -24.01
CA PHE A 320 29.71 -2.00 -23.25
C PHE A 320 30.22 -3.17 -24.11
N MET A 321 29.80 -3.26 -25.38
CA MET A 321 30.16 -4.34 -26.29
C MET A 321 30.98 -3.84 -27.48
N SER A 322 31.25 -2.56 -27.58
CA SER A 322 32.24 -1.93 -28.50
C SER A 322 33.51 -1.61 -27.74
#